data_05688b75a83d04198c1f5057c5a4a078
#
_entry.id   05688b75a83d04198c1f5057c5a4a078
#
_cell.length_a   1.000
_cell.length_b   1.000
_cell.length_c   1.000
_cell.angle_alpha   90.00
_cell.angle_beta   90.00
_cell.angle_gamma   90.00
#
_symmetry.space_group_name_H-M   'P 1'
#
loop_
_entity.id
_entity.type
_entity.pdbx_description
1 polymer ?
#
loop_
_entity_poly.entity_id
_entity_poly.type
_entity_poly.pdbx_seq_one_letter_code
_entity_poly.pdbx_strand_id
1 'polypeptide(L)'
;VRKRWKILIGLGAVTLVAALTPIVYVETRCTAPLAGLDAAAPFASRLQGAAGRRPEAQTWLTYPEWSIVYSAETYGRYLAAGNRPSGFAHWRQIRGFWSGLCAVNRAAAASGGSGDYKVMLYTIGLSFSAEMLVKGAYENTLGRLAEWIGGHRSADDAYNARIWLHYAAFMHETPWYRFGFGRALSGLWSTESGGAGLRHWERRFALSLEYGVKAVYAGAIGWASGATLGRDETTLRFVARAEPAALAAIDSRLRPVGRLGGGLTAVEASRYAQFSDLLARLSASRVEIVEIAGNDDIFVTLLVRDGYRAPPGGLALFEIPLDDRPGWRRVGLNLKVPRLLALMRETRAGGGEIEHVYDY
;
A
#
# COMPACT_ATOMS: atom_id res chain seq x y z
N VAL A 1 -44.23 -12.23 8.94
CA VAL A 1 -43.06 -11.87 9.79
C VAL A 1 -42.01 -12.97 9.77
N ARG A 2 -42.34 -14.26 10.05
CA ARG A 2 -41.36 -15.39 10.08
C ARG A 2 -40.58 -15.61 8.76
N LYS A 3 -41.20 -15.39 7.59
CA LYS A 3 -40.54 -15.59 6.30
C LYS A 3 -39.48 -14.51 6.02
N ARG A 4 -39.77 -13.26 6.38
CA ARG A 4 -38.81 -12.14 6.24
C ARG A 4 -37.57 -12.32 7.12
N TRP A 5 -37.75 -12.80 8.37
CA TRP A 5 -36.65 -13.12 9.27
C TRP A 5 -35.73 -14.23 8.74
N LYS A 6 -36.29 -15.28 8.14
CA LYS A 6 -35.51 -16.37 7.52
C LYS A 6 -34.68 -15.85 6.33
N ILE A 7 -35.25 -14.95 5.53
CA ILE A 7 -34.51 -14.33 4.42
C ILE A 7 -33.36 -13.45 4.94
N LEU A 8 -33.60 -12.63 5.97
CA LEU A 8 -32.57 -11.78 6.57
C LEU A 8 -31.44 -12.60 7.19
N ILE A 9 -31.77 -13.67 7.91
CA ILE A 9 -30.78 -14.60 8.48
C ILE A 9 -30.00 -15.27 7.37
N GLY A 10 -30.67 -15.73 6.30
CA GLY A 10 -30.01 -16.34 5.15
C GLY A 10 -29.04 -15.37 4.44
N LEU A 11 -29.48 -14.13 4.21
CA LEU A 11 -28.62 -13.07 3.66
C LEU A 11 -27.42 -12.76 4.57
N GLY A 12 -27.65 -12.65 5.88
CA GLY A 12 -26.59 -12.45 6.85
C GLY A 12 -25.56 -13.58 6.86
N ALA A 13 -26.02 -14.83 6.80
CA ALA A 13 -25.15 -16.00 6.72
C ALA A 13 -24.32 -16.02 5.43
N VAL A 14 -24.94 -15.73 4.27
CA VAL A 14 -24.23 -15.65 2.98
C VAL A 14 -23.19 -14.54 3.00
N THR A 15 -23.52 -13.37 3.55
CA THR A 15 -22.59 -12.25 3.69
C THR A 15 -21.42 -12.61 4.60
N LEU A 16 -21.70 -13.27 5.73
CA LEU A 16 -20.65 -13.72 6.65
C LEU A 16 -19.72 -14.75 6.00
N VAL A 17 -20.27 -15.74 5.31
CA VAL A 17 -19.48 -16.74 4.59
C VAL A 17 -18.62 -16.07 3.50
N ALA A 18 -19.20 -15.17 2.72
CA ALA A 18 -18.46 -14.44 1.70
C ALA A 18 -17.31 -13.60 2.29
N ALA A 19 -17.54 -12.94 3.45
CA ALA A 19 -16.53 -12.16 4.14
C ALA A 19 -15.40 -13.05 4.73
N LEU A 20 -15.74 -14.20 5.29
CA LEU A 20 -14.75 -15.10 5.89
C LEU A 20 -13.96 -15.92 4.87
N THR A 21 -14.51 -16.15 3.68
CA THR A 21 -13.88 -16.99 2.63
C THR A 21 -12.43 -16.58 2.31
N PRO A 22 -12.09 -15.30 2.04
CA PRO A 22 -10.72 -14.93 1.74
C PRO A 22 -9.78 -15.10 2.94
N ILE A 23 -10.26 -14.89 4.16
CA ILE A 23 -9.48 -15.11 5.39
C ILE A 23 -9.16 -16.59 5.54
N VAL A 24 -10.16 -17.46 5.44
CA VAL A 24 -10.00 -18.91 5.50
C VAL A 24 -9.04 -19.39 4.40
N TYR A 25 -9.16 -18.82 3.20
CA TYR A 25 -8.25 -19.14 2.10
C TYR A 25 -6.80 -18.78 2.45
N VAL A 26 -6.53 -17.58 2.98
CA VAL A 26 -5.19 -17.14 3.38
C VAL A 26 -4.65 -18.06 4.48
N GLU A 27 -5.43 -18.36 5.52
CA GLU A 27 -4.98 -19.18 6.65
C GLU A 27 -4.84 -20.67 6.33
N THR A 28 -5.44 -21.16 5.25
CA THR A 28 -5.35 -22.58 4.88
C THR A 28 -4.44 -22.85 3.69
N ARG A 29 -4.31 -21.90 2.76
CA ARG A 29 -3.60 -22.10 1.48
C ARG A 29 -2.35 -21.25 1.32
N CYS A 30 -2.18 -20.23 2.17
CA CYS A 30 -1.08 -19.27 2.05
C CYS A 30 -0.12 -19.31 3.26
N THR A 31 -0.03 -20.43 3.96
CA THR A 31 0.83 -20.60 5.14
C THR A 31 2.12 -21.37 4.85
N ALA A 32 2.18 -22.12 3.73
CA ALA A 32 3.40 -22.82 3.35
C ALA A 32 4.47 -21.80 2.90
N PRO A 33 5.70 -21.85 3.46
CA PRO A 33 6.80 -20.99 3.04
C PRO A 33 7.05 -21.07 1.52
N LEU A 34 7.52 -19.97 0.94
CA LEU A 34 7.94 -19.95 -0.45
C LEU A 34 9.31 -20.63 -0.60
N ALA A 35 9.44 -21.47 -1.61
CA ALA A 35 10.75 -22.02 -1.97
C ALA A 35 11.74 -20.88 -2.24
N GLY A 36 12.91 -20.93 -1.63
CA GLY A 36 13.93 -19.87 -1.71
C GLY A 36 13.88 -18.83 -0.59
N LEU A 37 12.86 -18.88 0.28
CA LEU A 37 12.82 -18.21 1.58
C LEU A 37 12.85 -19.32 2.65
N ASP A 38 13.90 -20.11 2.66
CA ASP A 38 14.09 -21.10 3.70
C ASP A 38 14.30 -20.39 5.04
N ALA A 39 13.83 -21.01 6.12
CA ALA A 39 14.08 -20.55 7.48
C ALA A 39 15.60 -20.55 7.73
N ALA A 40 16.26 -19.49 7.30
CA ALA A 40 17.67 -19.26 7.57
C ALA A 40 17.85 -19.16 9.09
N ALA A 41 19.02 -19.53 9.59
CA ALA A 41 19.37 -19.26 10.97
C ALA A 41 19.12 -17.76 11.25
N PRO A 42 18.57 -17.41 12.44
CA PRO A 42 18.26 -16.02 12.76
C PRO A 42 19.42 -15.10 12.44
N PHE A 43 19.18 -14.03 11.70
CA PHE A 43 20.22 -13.06 11.33
C PHE A 43 20.84 -12.44 12.58
N ALA A 44 22.16 -12.50 12.68
CA ALA A 44 22.92 -11.92 13.79
C ALA A 44 23.08 -10.40 13.57
N SER A 45 22.06 -9.62 13.94
CA SER A 45 22.07 -8.18 13.81
C SER A 45 23.17 -7.53 14.64
N ARG A 46 23.77 -6.48 14.08
CA ARG A 46 24.73 -5.60 14.76
C ARG A 46 24.05 -4.47 15.53
N LEU A 47 22.77 -4.21 15.26
CA LEU A 47 21.96 -3.24 16.00
C LEU A 47 21.61 -3.81 17.38
N GLN A 48 21.86 -3.04 18.43
CA GLN A 48 21.54 -3.44 19.80
C GLN A 48 20.26 -2.74 20.28
N GLY A 49 19.52 -3.43 21.17
CA GLY A 49 18.31 -2.92 21.79
C GLY A 49 17.07 -3.00 20.89
N ALA A 50 15.90 -3.03 21.54
CA ALA A 50 14.60 -3.17 20.85
C ALA A 50 14.28 -2.00 19.91
N ALA A 51 14.70 -0.78 20.26
CA ALA A 51 14.47 0.43 19.46
C ALA A 51 15.11 0.41 18.06
N GLY A 52 16.12 -0.47 17.84
CA GLY A 52 16.78 -0.60 16.54
C GLY A 52 16.31 -1.79 15.70
N ARG A 53 15.48 -2.66 16.28
CA ARG A 53 15.07 -3.93 15.66
C ARG A 53 13.56 -3.98 15.46
N ARG A 54 13.15 -4.59 14.36
CA ARG A 54 11.74 -4.86 14.06
C ARG A 54 11.57 -6.32 13.64
N PRO A 55 10.39 -6.92 13.86
CA PRO A 55 10.11 -8.27 13.38
C PRO A 55 10.29 -8.36 11.86
N GLU A 56 11.05 -9.34 11.42
CA GLU A 56 11.35 -9.54 9.99
C GLU A 56 10.06 -9.68 9.14
N ALA A 57 9.06 -10.37 9.67
CA ALA A 57 7.77 -10.54 8.99
C ALA A 57 7.12 -9.22 8.55
N GLN A 58 7.43 -8.10 9.22
CA GLN A 58 6.80 -6.81 8.91
C GLN A 58 7.20 -6.28 7.55
N THR A 59 8.41 -6.58 7.02
CA THR A 59 8.77 -6.11 5.68
C THR A 59 7.78 -6.63 4.63
N TRP A 60 7.26 -7.83 4.76
CA TRP A 60 6.28 -8.40 3.83
C TRP A 60 4.85 -8.01 4.20
N LEU A 61 4.48 -8.08 5.48
CA LEU A 61 3.11 -7.89 5.95
C LEU A 61 2.61 -6.44 5.86
N THR A 62 3.48 -5.45 5.70
CA THR A 62 3.11 -4.05 5.44
C THR A 62 2.58 -3.82 4.02
N TYR A 63 2.91 -4.70 3.05
CA TYR A 63 2.48 -4.53 1.66
C TYR A 63 0.96 -4.40 1.47
N PRO A 64 0.09 -5.20 2.13
CA PRO A 64 -1.35 -5.07 1.94
C PRO A 64 -1.92 -3.68 2.27
N GLU A 65 -1.37 -2.99 3.26
CA GLU A 65 -1.75 -1.60 3.57
C GLU A 65 -1.41 -0.68 2.39
N TRP A 66 -0.20 -0.80 1.85
CA TRP A 66 0.26 -0.03 0.70
C TRP A 66 -0.52 -0.37 -0.58
N SER A 67 -1.00 -1.59 -0.73
CA SER A 67 -1.81 -1.96 -1.90
C SER A 67 -3.10 -1.14 -1.99
N ILE A 68 -3.66 -0.68 -0.86
CA ILE A 68 -4.82 0.21 -0.82
C ILE A 68 -4.43 1.62 -1.28
N VAL A 69 -3.26 2.12 -0.87
CA VAL A 69 -2.71 3.40 -1.34
C VAL A 69 -2.56 3.38 -2.86
N TYR A 70 -1.95 2.32 -3.39
CA TYR A 70 -1.77 2.15 -4.84
C TYR A 70 -3.08 2.00 -5.59
N SER A 71 -4.09 1.35 -5.00
CA SER A 71 -5.43 1.27 -5.59
C SER A 71 -6.08 2.66 -5.69
N ALA A 72 -5.95 3.48 -4.64
CA ALA A 72 -6.44 4.85 -4.64
C ALA A 72 -5.75 5.71 -5.70
N GLU A 73 -4.43 5.59 -5.81
CA GLU A 73 -3.62 6.29 -6.81
C GLU A 73 -3.97 5.86 -8.24
N THR A 74 -4.09 4.55 -8.47
CA THR A 74 -4.51 3.98 -9.76
C THR A 74 -5.88 4.50 -10.17
N TYR A 75 -6.85 4.54 -9.23
CA TYR A 75 -8.18 5.07 -9.51
C TYR A 75 -8.15 6.57 -9.83
N GLY A 76 -7.40 7.35 -9.06
CA GLY A 76 -7.22 8.78 -9.32
C GLY A 76 -6.61 9.07 -10.69
N ARG A 77 -5.54 8.35 -11.07
CA ARG A 77 -4.91 8.45 -12.41
C ARG A 77 -5.84 7.98 -13.53
N TYR A 78 -6.56 6.88 -13.30
CA TYR A 78 -7.54 6.37 -14.25
C TYR A 78 -8.61 7.40 -14.59
N LEU A 79 -9.17 8.08 -13.57
CA LEU A 79 -10.16 9.15 -13.78
C LEU A 79 -9.53 10.39 -14.40
N ALA A 80 -8.32 10.78 -13.98
CA ALA A 80 -7.61 11.96 -14.53
C ALA A 80 -7.31 11.80 -16.02
N ALA A 81 -7.11 10.57 -16.49
CA ALA A 81 -6.99 10.26 -17.92
C ALA A 81 -8.31 10.38 -18.69
N GLY A 82 -9.42 10.75 -18.04
CA GLY A 82 -10.74 10.94 -18.63
C GLY A 82 -11.51 9.65 -18.85
N ASN A 83 -11.11 8.56 -18.20
CA ASN A 83 -11.81 7.28 -18.26
C ASN A 83 -13.11 7.31 -17.46
N ARG A 84 -14.03 6.41 -17.82
CA ARG A 84 -15.35 6.29 -17.17
C ARG A 84 -15.23 5.62 -15.82
N PRO A 85 -15.82 6.16 -14.73
CA PRO A 85 -15.86 5.48 -13.43
C PRO A 85 -16.39 4.05 -13.51
N SER A 86 -17.42 3.81 -14.36
CA SER A 86 -17.98 2.46 -14.58
C SER A 86 -17.05 1.47 -15.26
N GLY A 87 -15.95 1.94 -15.86
CA GLY A 87 -14.95 1.10 -16.51
C GLY A 87 -13.81 0.67 -15.57
N PHE A 88 -13.73 1.22 -14.36
CA PHE A 88 -12.67 0.85 -13.41
C PHE A 88 -12.85 -0.58 -12.89
N ALA A 89 -11.77 -1.32 -12.85
CA ALA A 89 -11.79 -2.75 -12.51
C ALA A 89 -11.79 -2.99 -11.00
N HIS A 90 -12.84 -2.57 -10.28
CA HIS A 90 -12.98 -2.70 -8.82
C HIS A 90 -12.72 -4.13 -8.31
N TRP A 91 -13.24 -5.15 -9.03
CA TRP A 91 -13.03 -6.55 -8.68
C TRP A 91 -11.55 -6.96 -8.75
N ARG A 92 -10.81 -6.40 -9.69
CA ARG A 92 -9.37 -6.67 -9.83
C ARG A 92 -8.58 -6.11 -8.65
N GLN A 93 -9.00 -4.96 -8.09
CA GLN A 93 -8.40 -4.39 -6.88
C GLN A 93 -8.60 -5.32 -5.67
N ILE A 94 -9.82 -5.84 -5.48
CA ILE A 94 -10.10 -6.81 -4.40
C ILE A 94 -9.23 -8.05 -4.56
N ARG A 95 -9.21 -8.62 -5.74
CA ARG A 95 -8.40 -9.80 -6.05
C ARG A 95 -6.91 -9.54 -5.84
N GLY A 96 -6.43 -8.37 -6.27
CA GLY A 96 -5.04 -7.93 -6.10
C GLY A 96 -4.65 -7.86 -4.62
N PHE A 97 -5.50 -7.28 -3.77
CA PHE A 97 -5.27 -7.23 -2.32
C PHE A 97 -5.09 -8.63 -1.72
N TRP A 98 -6.06 -9.53 -1.95
CA TRP A 98 -6.04 -10.87 -1.32
C TRP A 98 -4.96 -11.78 -1.91
N SER A 99 -4.66 -11.69 -3.20
CA SER A 99 -3.55 -12.44 -3.81
C SER A 99 -2.18 -11.92 -3.34
N GLY A 100 -2.04 -10.62 -3.21
CA GLY A 100 -0.84 -10.00 -2.65
C GLY A 100 -0.63 -10.39 -1.18
N LEU A 101 -1.69 -10.31 -0.35
CA LEU A 101 -1.65 -10.77 1.03
C LEU A 101 -1.26 -12.26 1.13
N CYS A 102 -1.82 -13.11 0.26
CA CYS A 102 -1.44 -14.52 0.21
C CYS A 102 0.06 -14.70 -0.07
N ALA A 103 0.60 -13.99 -1.05
CA ALA A 103 2.00 -14.09 -1.42
C ALA A 103 2.93 -13.63 -0.29
N VAL A 104 2.66 -12.48 0.31
CA VAL A 104 3.49 -11.95 1.42
C VAL A 104 3.31 -12.73 2.72
N ASN A 105 2.13 -13.31 2.97
CA ASN A 105 1.92 -14.20 4.12
C ASN A 105 2.76 -15.47 4.02
N ARG A 106 2.92 -16.02 2.82
CA ARG A 106 3.82 -17.15 2.56
C ARG A 106 5.29 -16.77 2.78
N ALA A 107 5.68 -15.55 2.41
CA ALA A 107 7.02 -15.06 2.67
C ALA A 107 7.27 -14.89 4.19
N ALA A 108 6.31 -14.30 4.90
CA ALA A 108 6.39 -14.10 6.35
C ALA A 108 6.31 -15.41 7.17
N ALA A 109 5.80 -16.49 6.59
CA ALA A 109 5.66 -17.77 7.29
C ALA A 109 7.01 -18.36 7.76
N ALA A 110 8.10 -18.08 7.04
CA ALA A 110 9.45 -18.53 7.39
C ALA A 110 10.00 -17.85 8.66
N SER A 111 9.58 -16.62 8.97
CA SER A 111 10.07 -15.80 10.09
C SER A 111 9.16 -15.80 11.34
N GLY A 112 8.20 -16.74 11.41
CA GLY A 112 7.37 -16.95 12.60
C GLY A 112 6.18 -15.99 12.75
N GLY A 113 5.79 -15.29 11.70
CA GLY A 113 4.62 -14.43 11.51
C GLY A 113 3.97 -13.80 12.77
N SER A 114 3.49 -12.57 12.71
CA SER A 114 2.79 -11.90 13.83
C SER A 114 1.28 -12.04 13.72
N GLY A 115 0.65 -12.85 14.58
CA GLY A 115 -0.81 -13.10 14.57
C GLY A 115 -1.64 -11.84 14.74
N ASP A 116 -1.28 -10.95 15.65
CA ASP A 116 -2.00 -9.70 15.94
C ASP A 116 -2.03 -8.76 14.74
N TYR A 117 -0.91 -8.66 14.03
CA TYR A 117 -0.83 -7.84 12.82
C TYR A 117 -1.75 -8.35 11.70
N LYS A 118 -1.89 -9.67 11.57
CA LYS A 118 -2.82 -10.29 10.60
C LYS A 118 -4.28 -9.92 10.86
N VAL A 119 -4.72 -9.83 12.11
CA VAL A 119 -6.10 -9.42 12.45
C VAL A 119 -6.37 -8.03 11.90
N MET A 120 -5.42 -7.11 12.03
CA MET A 120 -5.53 -5.77 11.44
C MET A 120 -5.62 -5.85 9.92
N LEU A 121 -4.76 -6.64 9.26
CA LEU A 121 -4.77 -6.82 7.80
C LEU A 121 -6.09 -7.40 7.29
N TYR A 122 -6.68 -8.36 7.99
CA TYR A 122 -8.00 -8.91 7.63
C TYR A 122 -9.10 -7.87 7.76
N THR A 123 -9.08 -7.07 8.83
CA THR A 123 -10.04 -5.98 9.04
C THR A 123 -9.95 -4.96 7.91
N ILE A 124 -8.73 -4.55 7.55
CA ILE A 124 -8.47 -3.63 6.44
C ILE A 124 -8.94 -4.24 5.12
N GLY A 125 -8.58 -5.50 4.85
CA GLY A 125 -8.95 -6.21 3.62
C GLY A 125 -10.45 -6.37 3.44
N LEU A 126 -11.19 -6.69 4.51
CA LEU A 126 -12.64 -6.78 4.48
C LEU A 126 -13.30 -5.42 4.23
N SER A 127 -12.84 -4.37 4.93
CA SER A 127 -13.35 -3.01 4.74
C SER A 127 -13.09 -2.51 3.31
N PHE A 128 -11.89 -2.70 2.80
CA PHE A 128 -11.52 -2.38 1.42
C PHE A 128 -12.35 -3.16 0.40
N SER A 129 -12.53 -4.48 0.62
CA SER A 129 -13.33 -5.31 -0.27
C SER A 129 -14.79 -4.87 -0.30
N ALA A 130 -15.38 -4.55 0.86
CA ALA A 130 -16.74 -4.03 0.95
C ALA A 130 -16.90 -2.69 0.21
N GLU A 131 -15.96 -1.76 0.39
CA GLU A 131 -15.93 -0.48 -0.33
C GLU A 131 -15.89 -0.72 -1.84
N MET A 132 -14.94 -1.53 -2.32
CA MET A 132 -14.79 -1.81 -3.75
C MET A 132 -15.99 -2.54 -4.35
N LEU A 133 -16.62 -3.45 -3.61
CA LEU A 133 -17.85 -4.13 -4.05
C LEU A 133 -19.02 -3.18 -4.19
N VAL A 134 -19.28 -2.34 -3.18
CA VAL A 134 -20.37 -1.37 -3.21
C VAL A 134 -20.15 -0.35 -4.32
N LYS A 135 -18.94 0.18 -4.43
CA LYS A 135 -18.57 1.15 -5.47
C LYS A 135 -18.68 0.53 -6.87
N GLY A 136 -18.13 -0.66 -7.05
CA GLY A 136 -18.21 -1.40 -8.31
C GLY A 136 -19.64 -1.75 -8.72
N ALA A 137 -20.48 -2.18 -7.76
CA ALA A 137 -21.88 -2.45 -8.03
C ALA A 137 -22.63 -1.18 -8.46
N TYR A 138 -22.43 -0.07 -7.74
CA TYR A 138 -23.03 1.21 -8.08
C TYR A 138 -22.59 1.71 -9.47
N GLU A 139 -21.29 1.75 -9.72
CA GLU A 139 -20.75 2.28 -10.98
C GLU A 139 -21.14 1.41 -12.19
N ASN A 140 -21.24 0.09 -12.03
CA ASN A 140 -21.64 -0.82 -13.11
C ASN A 140 -23.15 -0.86 -13.35
N THR A 141 -23.96 -0.27 -12.49
CA THR A 141 -25.43 -0.20 -12.62
C THR A 141 -25.88 1.24 -12.82
N LEU A 142 -26.16 1.96 -11.74
CA LEU A 142 -26.67 3.32 -11.78
C LEU A 142 -25.69 4.32 -12.43
N GLY A 143 -24.41 4.21 -12.10
CA GLY A 143 -23.35 5.03 -12.71
C GLY A 143 -23.29 4.86 -14.21
N ARG A 144 -23.29 3.62 -14.71
CA ARG A 144 -23.28 3.32 -16.15
C ARG A 144 -24.55 3.81 -16.87
N LEU A 145 -25.71 3.67 -16.23
CA LEU A 145 -26.94 4.20 -16.78
C LEU A 145 -26.89 5.74 -16.90
N ALA A 146 -26.41 6.41 -15.87
CA ALA A 146 -26.25 7.87 -15.88
C ALA A 146 -25.20 8.33 -16.92
N GLU A 147 -24.10 7.59 -17.09
CA GLU A 147 -23.13 7.83 -18.17
C GLU A 147 -23.74 7.69 -19.57
N TRP A 148 -24.59 6.70 -19.75
CA TRP A 148 -25.27 6.47 -21.04
C TRP A 148 -26.24 7.59 -21.38
N ILE A 149 -26.98 8.15 -20.40
CA ILE A 149 -27.95 9.23 -20.61
C ILE A 149 -27.28 10.60 -20.69
N GLY A 150 -26.35 10.89 -19.77
CA GLY A 150 -25.80 12.25 -19.55
C GLY A 150 -24.36 12.44 -20.04
N GLY A 151 -23.77 11.41 -20.67
CA GLY A 151 -22.37 11.44 -21.11
C GLY A 151 -21.40 10.95 -20.03
N HIS A 152 -20.15 10.74 -20.42
CA HIS A 152 -19.15 10.08 -19.57
C HIS A 152 -18.11 11.05 -18.98
N ARG A 153 -18.17 12.31 -19.28
CA ARG A 153 -17.27 13.33 -18.71
C ARG A 153 -18.07 14.35 -17.93
N SER A 154 -17.71 14.57 -16.67
CA SER A 154 -18.29 15.60 -15.85
C SER A 154 -17.19 16.36 -15.09
N ALA A 155 -17.46 17.60 -14.71
CA ALA A 155 -16.58 18.38 -13.85
C ALA A 155 -16.44 17.71 -12.46
N ASP A 156 -17.49 17.02 -12.00
CA ASP A 156 -17.50 16.30 -10.75
C ASP A 156 -16.56 15.06 -10.80
N ASP A 157 -16.45 14.36 -11.94
CA ASP A 157 -15.47 13.27 -12.13
C ASP A 157 -14.03 13.81 -12.13
N ALA A 158 -13.79 14.97 -12.74
CA ALA A 158 -12.49 15.64 -12.69
C ALA A 158 -12.13 16.11 -11.26
N TYR A 159 -13.13 16.59 -10.51
CA TYR A 159 -12.96 16.90 -9.09
C TYR A 159 -12.60 15.64 -8.29
N ASN A 160 -13.35 14.56 -8.48
CA ASN A 160 -13.12 13.29 -7.83
C ASN A 160 -11.70 12.76 -8.13
N ALA A 161 -11.24 12.84 -9.38
CA ALA A 161 -9.88 12.46 -9.75
C ALA A 161 -8.81 13.20 -8.91
N ARG A 162 -8.96 14.53 -8.76
CA ARG A 162 -8.04 15.33 -7.94
C ARG A 162 -8.07 14.92 -6.46
N ILE A 163 -9.27 14.66 -5.92
CA ILE A 163 -9.41 14.21 -4.52
C ILE A 163 -8.72 12.87 -4.32
N TRP A 164 -8.89 11.91 -5.23
CA TRP A 164 -8.26 10.60 -5.11
C TRP A 164 -6.74 10.65 -5.24
N LEU A 165 -6.19 11.48 -6.13
CA LEU A 165 -4.75 11.69 -6.23
C LEU A 165 -4.18 12.37 -4.98
N HIS A 166 -4.89 13.39 -4.46
CA HIS A 166 -4.50 14.04 -3.21
C HIS A 166 -4.59 13.08 -2.01
N TYR A 167 -5.63 12.26 -1.96
CA TYR A 167 -5.80 11.24 -0.92
C TYR A 167 -4.70 10.19 -0.98
N ALA A 168 -4.35 9.69 -2.16
CA ALA A 168 -3.24 8.77 -2.32
C ALA A 168 -1.91 9.40 -1.86
N ALA A 169 -1.58 10.60 -2.32
CA ALA A 169 -0.38 11.33 -1.89
C ALA A 169 -0.35 11.53 -0.37
N PHE A 170 -1.48 11.87 0.25
CA PHE A 170 -1.60 12.02 1.69
C PHE A 170 -1.31 10.70 2.43
N MET A 171 -1.80 9.58 1.92
CA MET A 171 -1.60 8.26 2.54
C MET A 171 -0.14 7.76 2.47
N HIS A 172 0.70 8.32 1.62
CA HIS A 172 2.14 8.01 1.63
C HIS A 172 2.86 8.47 2.92
N GLU A 173 2.29 9.42 3.67
CA GLU A 173 2.92 10.01 4.85
C GLU A 173 2.04 9.94 6.11
N THR A 174 0.73 9.79 5.93
CA THR A 174 -0.22 9.96 7.03
C THR A 174 -1.36 8.94 6.95
N PRO A 175 -1.81 8.36 8.08
CA PRO A 175 -2.91 7.42 8.10
C PRO A 175 -4.18 7.99 7.46
N TRP A 176 -4.87 7.18 6.68
CA TRP A 176 -6.01 7.54 5.84
C TRP A 176 -7.15 8.26 6.60
N TYR A 177 -7.41 7.91 7.85
CA TYR A 177 -8.48 8.48 8.68
C TYR A 177 -8.24 9.93 9.09
N ARG A 178 -7.04 10.46 8.87
CA ARG A 178 -6.72 11.89 9.08
C ARG A 178 -6.98 12.73 7.83
N PHE A 179 -7.34 12.12 6.71
CA PHE A 179 -7.66 12.86 5.49
C PHE A 179 -8.95 13.64 5.64
N GLY A 180 -8.98 14.85 5.11
CA GLY A 180 -10.11 15.80 5.25
C GLY A 180 -11.29 15.49 4.34
N PHE A 181 -11.93 14.31 4.45
CA PHE A 181 -13.10 13.96 3.63
C PHE A 181 -14.27 14.95 3.76
N GLY A 182 -14.48 15.56 4.93
CA GLY A 182 -15.46 16.63 5.11
C GLY A 182 -15.16 17.86 4.25
N ARG A 183 -13.87 18.22 4.12
CA ARG A 183 -13.44 19.31 3.21
C ARG A 183 -13.62 18.92 1.74
N ALA A 184 -13.35 17.68 1.39
CA ALA A 184 -13.61 17.16 0.05
C ALA A 184 -15.11 17.21 -0.28
N LEU A 185 -15.98 16.86 0.67
CA LEU A 185 -17.42 16.98 0.52
C LEU A 185 -17.87 18.45 0.34
N SER A 186 -17.40 19.36 1.19
CA SER A 186 -17.71 20.80 1.05
C SER A 186 -17.20 21.35 -0.28
N GLY A 187 -15.97 20.98 -0.68
CA GLY A 187 -15.39 21.38 -1.97
C GLY A 187 -16.18 20.89 -3.17
N LEU A 188 -16.76 19.70 -3.11
CA LEU A 188 -17.64 19.18 -4.17
C LEU A 188 -18.85 20.12 -4.41
N TRP A 189 -19.45 20.64 -3.33
CA TRP A 189 -20.63 21.51 -3.42
C TRP A 189 -20.31 22.98 -3.68
N SER A 190 -19.10 23.44 -3.39
CA SER A 190 -18.64 24.79 -3.69
C SER A 190 -18.01 24.95 -5.08
N THR A 191 -17.67 23.84 -5.74
CA THR A 191 -17.14 23.90 -7.11
C THR A 191 -18.27 24.17 -8.09
N GLU A 192 -18.16 25.27 -8.86
CA GLU A 192 -19.07 25.53 -9.96
C GLU A 192 -18.92 24.44 -11.02
N SER A 193 -19.93 23.60 -11.13
CA SER A 193 -20.00 22.60 -12.17
C SER A 193 -20.88 23.13 -13.31
N GLY A 194 -20.33 23.21 -14.50
CA GLY A 194 -21.00 23.74 -15.68
C GLY A 194 -22.14 22.89 -16.24
N GLY A 195 -22.92 22.18 -15.39
CA GLY A 195 -24.00 21.34 -15.85
C GLY A 195 -25.10 21.10 -14.81
N ALA A 196 -26.36 21.18 -15.27
CA ALA A 196 -27.56 20.85 -14.47
C ALA A 196 -28.18 19.50 -14.87
N GLY A 197 -27.49 18.69 -15.63
CA GLY A 197 -27.99 17.40 -16.15
C GLY A 197 -28.02 16.26 -15.16
N LEU A 198 -28.69 15.16 -15.53
CA LEU A 198 -28.81 13.94 -14.72
C LEU A 198 -27.45 13.43 -14.23
N ARG A 199 -26.42 13.45 -15.09
CA ARG A 199 -25.07 12.99 -14.76
C ARG A 199 -24.43 13.80 -13.64
N HIS A 200 -24.61 15.13 -13.66
CA HIS A 200 -24.12 16.01 -12.60
C HIS A 200 -24.75 15.66 -11.24
N TRP A 201 -26.08 15.57 -11.17
CA TRP A 201 -26.76 15.25 -9.92
C TRP A 201 -26.44 13.83 -9.41
N GLU A 202 -26.35 12.87 -10.32
CA GLU A 202 -25.95 11.50 -9.99
C GLU A 202 -24.54 11.49 -9.38
N ARG A 203 -23.56 12.18 -10.00
CA ARG A 203 -22.19 12.26 -9.46
C ARG A 203 -22.16 12.93 -8.09
N ARG A 204 -22.82 14.06 -7.94
CA ARG A 204 -22.90 14.75 -6.65
C ARG A 204 -23.51 13.88 -5.57
N PHE A 205 -24.56 13.14 -5.88
CA PHE A 205 -25.14 12.17 -4.94
C PHE A 205 -24.14 11.07 -4.55
N ALA A 206 -23.55 10.40 -5.53
CA ALA A 206 -22.62 9.29 -5.31
C ALA A 206 -21.38 9.74 -4.53
N LEU A 207 -20.75 10.84 -4.93
CA LEU A 207 -19.55 11.37 -4.26
C LEU A 207 -19.87 11.94 -2.87
N SER A 208 -21.06 12.53 -2.67
CA SER A 208 -21.49 12.98 -1.34
C SER A 208 -21.66 11.82 -0.39
N LEU A 209 -22.23 10.71 -0.85
CA LEU A 209 -22.34 9.49 -0.05
C LEU A 209 -20.97 8.92 0.26
N GLU A 210 -20.09 8.81 -0.73
CA GLU A 210 -18.74 8.29 -0.58
C GLU A 210 -17.92 9.11 0.43
N TYR A 211 -17.82 10.41 0.24
CA TYR A 211 -17.04 11.29 1.13
C TYR A 211 -17.68 11.42 2.50
N GLY A 212 -19.03 11.43 2.58
CA GLY A 212 -19.75 11.48 3.84
C GLY A 212 -19.52 10.25 4.71
N VAL A 213 -19.64 9.05 4.12
CA VAL A 213 -19.36 7.79 4.83
C VAL A 213 -17.90 7.74 5.29
N LYS A 214 -16.96 8.11 4.42
CA LYS A 214 -15.53 8.16 4.78
C LYS A 214 -15.25 9.18 5.88
N ALA A 215 -15.90 10.34 5.87
CA ALA A 215 -15.74 11.36 6.91
C ALA A 215 -16.22 10.86 8.29
N VAL A 216 -17.41 10.22 8.34
CA VAL A 216 -17.96 9.66 9.57
C VAL A 216 -17.08 8.52 10.10
N TYR A 217 -16.69 7.60 9.23
CA TYR A 217 -15.85 6.46 9.60
C TYR A 217 -14.45 6.91 10.07
N ALA A 218 -13.83 7.84 9.36
CA ALA A 218 -12.55 8.44 9.74
C ALA A 218 -12.63 9.15 11.10
N GLY A 219 -13.72 9.89 11.35
CA GLY A 219 -13.98 10.54 12.62
C GLY A 219 -14.13 9.54 13.78
N ALA A 220 -14.84 8.44 13.55
CA ALA A 220 -15.00 7.38 14.56
C ALA A 220 -13.66 6.71 14.91
N ILE A 221 -12.83 6.39 13.91
CA ILE A 221 -11.49 5.84 14.14
C ILE A 221 -10.58 6.86 14.85
N GLY A 222 -10.58 8.11 14.39
CA GLY A 222 -9.78 9.17 15.01
C GLY A 222 -10.11 9.40 16.49
N TRP A 223 -11.41 9.28 16.84
CA TRP A 223 -11.85 9.33 18.23
C TRP A 223 -11.40 8.08 19.03
N ALA A 224 -11.52 6.89 18.45
CA ALA A 224 -11.17 5.64 19.13
C ALA A 224 -9.64 5.46 19.27
N SER A 225 -8.86 5.93 18.29
CA SER A 225 -7.42 5.67 18.25
C SER A 225 -6.61 6.62 19.13
N GLY A 226 -7.12 7.82 19.54
CA GLY A 226 -6.47 8.75 20.50
C GLY A 226 -4.94 8.88 20.41
N ALA A 227 -4.34 8.10 19.53
CA ALA A 227 -2.95 7.76 19.48
C ALA A 227 -2.16 8.82 18.71
N THR A 228 -1.32 9.49 19.43
CA THR A 228 -0.12 10.13 18.85
C THR A 228 0.82 9.01 18.39
N LEU A 229 1.16 9.00 17.10
CA LEU A 229 2.24 8.16 16.59
C LEU A 229 3.50 8.45 17.39
N GLY A 230 4.05 7.43 18.06
CA GLY A 230 5.28 7.55 18.82
C GLY A 230 6.47 7.83 17.90
N ARG A 231 7.56 8.40 18.43
CA ARG A 231 8.79 8.65 17.65
C ARG A 231 9.36 7.37 17.05
N ASP A 232 9.23 6.25 17.76
CA ASP A 232 9.71 4.93 17.32
C ASP A 232 8.92 4.38 16.13
N GLU A 233 7.74 4.91 15.86
CA GLU A 233 6.94 4.54 14.70
C GLU A 233 7.32 5.31 13.43
N THR A 234 8.00 6.44 13.57
CA THR A 234 8.38 7.34 12.47
C THR A 234 9.85 7.25 12.08
N THR A 235 10.69 6.54 12.85
CA THR A 235 12.11 6.34 12.57
C THR A 235 12.48 4.87 12.52
N LEU A 236 13.57 4.57 11.82
CA LEU A 236 14.20 3.26 11.79
C LEU A 236 15.71 3.40 11.89
N ARG A 237 16.39 2.27 12.17
CA ARG A 237 17.84 2.19 12.14
C ARG A 237 18.32 1.18 11.11
N PHE A 238 19.41 1.50 10.45
CA PHE A 238 20.12 0.61 9.55
C PHE A 238 21.62 0.69 9.74
N VAL A 239 22.36 -0.27 9.25
CA VAL A 239 23.82 -0.28 9.29
C VAL A 239 24.35 -0.08 7.87
N ALA A 240 25.22 0.91 7.72
CA ALA A 240 25.89 1.21 6.47
C ALA A 240 27.41 1.06 6.62
N ARG A 241 28.07 0.60 5.54
CA ARG A 241 29.52 0.63 5.41
C ARG A 241 29.93 1.99 4.85
N ALA A 242 30.09 2.95 5.74
CA ALA A 242 30.54 4.30 5.44
C ALA A 242 30.93 5.05 6.71
N GLU A 243 31.80 6.02 6.60
CA GLU A 243 32.11 6.95 7.70
C GLU A 243 30.93 7.91 7.95
N PRO A 244 30.70 8.32 9.21
CA PRO A 244 29.59 9.22 9.57
C PRO A 244 29.56 10.52 8.74
N ALA A 245 30.72 11.13 8.50
CA ALA A 245 30.82 12.36 7.72
C ALA A 245 30.40 12.17 6.24
N ALA A 246 30.71 11.01 5.66
CA ALA A 246 30.32 10.69 4.29
C ALA A 246 28.79 10.51 4.17
N LEU A 247 28.15 9.90 5.17
CA LEU A 247 26.70 9.77 5.22
C LEU A 247 26.00 11.12 5.35
N ALA A 248 26.46 11.97 6.25
CA ALA A 248 25.92 13.33 6.44
C ALA A 248 26.10 14.22 5.19
N ALA A 249 27.15 14.00 4.42
CA ALA A 249 27.37 14.71 3.15
C ALA A 249 26.40 14.27 2.03
N ILE A 250 25.87 13.04 2.08
CA ILE A 250 24.88 12.54 1.11
C ILE A 250 23.50 13.14 1.43
N ASP A 251 23.09 13.09 2.69
CA ASP A 251 21.81 13.67 3.14
C ASP A 251 21.86 13.97 4.65
N SER A 252 21.52 15.20 5.02
CA SER A 252 21.50 15.66 6.41
C SER A 252 20.47 14.97 7.32
N ARG A 253 19.50 14.27 6.72
CA ARG A 253 18.51 13.46 7.44
C ARG A 253 19.07 12.12 7.94
N LEU A 254 20.22 11.70 7.43
CA LEU A 254 20.96 10.53 7.92
C LEU A 254 21.64 10.90 9.24
N ARG A 255 21.19 10.33 10.33
CA ARG A 255 21.74 10.59 11.67
C ARG A 255 22.61 9.42 12.13
N PRO A 256 23.95 9.54 12.10
CA PRO A 256 24.81 8.53 12.68
C PRO A 256 24.56 8.42 14.19
N VAL A 257 24.23 7.21 14.67
CA VAL A 257 23.95 6.94 16.10
C VAL A 257 25.04 6.13 16.80
N GLY A 258 25.98 5.55 16.03
CA GLY A 258 27.13 4.83 16.58
C GLY A 258 28.06 4.25 15.53
N ARG A 259 29.36 4.11 15.87
CA ARG A 259 30.31 3.34 15.07
C ARG A 259 30.36 1.90 15.58
N LEU A 260 30.28 0.93 14.70
CA LEU A 260 30.18 -0.50 15.03
C LEU A 260 31.49 -1.27 14.74
N GLY A 261 32.58 -0.60 14.43
CA GLY A 261 33.84 -1.22 14.01
C GLY A 261 33.81 -1.67 12.55
N GLY A 262 34.99 -1.99 11.96
CA GLY A 262 35.10 -2.46 10.59
C GLY A 262 34.56 -1.51 9.52
N GLY A 263 34.55 -0.20 9.74
CA GLY A 263 34.01 0.79 8.82
C GLY A 263 32.49 0.83 8.76
N LEU A 264 31.80 0.25 9.75
CA LEU A 264 30.35 0.22 9.84
C LEU A 264 29.84 1.33 10.76
N THR A 265 28.73 1.97 10.33
CA THR A 265 28.04 3.01 11.08
C THR A 265 26.57 2.64 11.23
N ALA A 266 26.04 2.67 12.44
CA ALA A 266 24.61 2.63 12.70
C ALA A 266 24.01 4.01 12.43
N VAL A 267 22.93 4.06 11.68
CA VAL A 267 22.28 5.28 11.20
C VAL A 267 20.81 5.24 11.55
N GLU A 268 20.28 6.34 12.05
CA GLU A 268 18.85 6.57 12.23
C GLU A 268 18.32 7.42 11.06
N ALA A 269 17.17 7.05 10.52
CA ALA A 269 16.51 7.73 9.40
C ALA A 269 14.98 7.71 9.58
N SER A 270 14.27 8.58 8.83
CA SER A 270 12.82 8.56 8.74
C SER A 270 12.35 7.33 7.98
N ARG A 271 11.13 6.88 8.29
CA ARG A 271 10.45 5.72 7.65
C ARG A 271 9.63 6.12 6.43
N TYR A 272 8.97 5.13 5.85
CA TYR A 272 7.97 5.24 4.77
C TYR A 272 8.56 5.84 3.47
N ALA A 273 7.81 6.71 2.81
CA ALA A 273 8.24 7.33 1.55
C ALA A 273 9.59 8.06 1.67
N GLN A 274 9.84 8.71 2.82
CA GLN A 274 11.09 9.41 3.08
C GLN A 274 12.29 8.46 3.12
N PHE A 275 12.12 7.22 3.58
CA PHE A 275 13.17 6.21 3.55
C PHE A 275 13.47 5.76 2.13
N SER A 276 12.45 5.52 1.32
CA SER A 276 12.62 5.17 -0.10
C SER A 276 13.38 6.26 -0.86
N ASP A 277 13.10 7.54 -0.58
CA ASP A 277 13.83 8.68 -1.15
C ASP A 277 15.30 8.74 -0.71
N LEU A 278 15.57 8.48 0.58
CA LEU A 278 16.92 8.39 1.11
C LEU A 278 17.72 7.27 0.46
N LEU A 279 17.13 6.09 0.32
CA LEU A 279 17.75 4.96 -0.37
C LEU A 279 18.04 5.29 -1.84
N ALA A 280 17.14 6.06 -2.47
CA ALA A 280 17.35 6.54 -3.83
C ALA A 280 18.63 7.40 -3.96
N ARG A 281 18.89 8.30 -2.99
CA ARG A 281 20.12 9.10 -2.93
C ARG A 281 21.34 8.25 -2.60
N LEU A 282 21.22 7.35 -1.61
CA LEU A 282 22.29 6.41 -1.26
C LEU A 282 22.66 5.51 -2.44
N SER A 283 21.69 5.13 -3.28
CA SER A 283 21.96 4.31 -4.47
C SER A 283 22.86 5.00 -5.49
N ALA A 284 22.90 6.32 -5.52
CA ALA A 284 23.83 7.08 -6.37
C ALA A 284 25.25 7.18 -5.78
N SER A 285 25.47 6.74 -4.55
CA SER A 285 26.74 6.74 -3.85
C SER A 285 27.42 5.37 -3.87
N ARG A 286 28.62 5.27 -3.26
CA ARG A 286 29.33 4.00 -3.05
C ARG A 286 29.04 3.35 -1.69
N VAL A 287 28.02 3.82 -0.98
CA VAL A 287 27.62 3.26 0.32
C VAL A 287 27.04 1.86 0.10
N GLU A 288 27.34 0.95 1.01
CA GLU A 288 26.73 -0.37 1.12
C GLU A 288 25.87 -0.40 2.37
N ILE A 289 24.62 -0.86 2.25
CA ILE A 289 23.75 -1.13 3.41
C ILE A 289 23.89 -2.60 3.75
N VAL A 290 24.12 -2.90 5.04
CA VAL A 290 24.38 -4.25 5.52
C VAL A 290 23.13 -4.88 6.14
N GLU A 291 22.38 -4.11 6.91
CA GLU A 291 21.12 -4.52 7.54
C GLU A 291 20.19 -3.32 7.72
N ILE A 292 18.88 -3.58 7.73
CA ILE A 292 17.84 -2.58 8.01
C ILE A 292 16.96 -3.12 9.14
N ALA A 293 16.73 -2.30 10.18
CA ALA A 293 15.92 -2.65 11.34
C ALA A 293 16.28 -4.00 11.99
N GLY A 294 17.55 -4.37 11.93
CA GLY A 294 18.07 -5.62 12.50
C GLY A 294 17.87 -6.86 11.62
N ASN A 295 17.51 -6.71 10.37
CA ASN A 295 17.23 -7.79 9.42
C ASN A 295 18.08 -7.67 8.15
N ASP A 296 18.29 -8.76 7.44
CA ASP A 296 19.04 -8.80 6.20
C ASP A 296 18.20 -9.12 4.95
N ASP A 297 16.94 -9.45 5.10
CA ASP A 297 15.94 -9.53 4.03
C ASP A 297 15.17 -8.22 3.92
N ILE A 298 14.78 -7.83 2.72
CA ILE A 298 13.96 -6.64 2.45
C ILE A 298 13.00 -6.90 1.31
N PHE A 299 11.77 -6.47 1.47
CA PHE A 299 10.77 -6.51 0.43
C PHE A 299 10.66 -5.16 -0.27
N VAL A 300 10.54 -5.17 -1.60
CA VAL A 300 10.39 -3.98 -2.42
C VAL A 300 9.32 -4.17 -3.48
N THR A 301 8.64 -3.11 -3.87
CA THR A 301 7.82 -3.09 -5.09
C THR A 301 8.46 -2.24 -6.16
N LEU A 302 8.45 -2.79 -7.37
CA LEU A 302 9.00 -2.18 -8.58
C LEU A 302 7.87 -1.98 -9.59
N LEU A 303 7.88 -0.86 -10.30
CA LEU A 303 7.08 -0.66 -11.50
C LEU A 303 7.99 -0.86 -12.72
N VAL A 304 7.69 -1.88 -13.50
CA VAL A 304 8.54 -2.31 -14.62
C VAL A 304 7.68 -2.66 -15.83
N ARG A 305 8.31 -2.64 -17.01
CA ARG A 305 7.66 -3.05 -18.26
C ARG A 305 7.47 -4.56 -18.32
N ASP A 306 6.52 -5.00 -19.12
CA ASP A 306 6.33 -6.42 -19.45
C ASP A 306 7.65 -7.03 -19.96
N GLY A 307 7.93 -8.26 -19.51
CA GLY A 307 9.18 -8.95 -19.82
C GLY A 307 10.34 -8.69 -18.85
N TYR A 308 10.13 -7.87 -17.80
CA TYR A 308 11.12 -7.74 -16.72
C TYR A 308 11.43 -9.10 -16.10
N ARG A 309 12.71 -9.31 -15.78
CA ARG A 309 13.15 -10.50 -15.03
C ARG A 309 13.84 -10.05 -13.76
N ALA A 310 13.48 -10.69 -12.64
CA ALA A 310 14.15 -10.45 -11.38
C ALA A 310 15.67 -10.70 -11.51
N PRO A 311 16.51 -9.84 -10.95
CA PRO A 311 17.95 -10.03 -10.97
C PRO A 311 18.36 -11.24 -10.12
N PRO A 312 19.57 -11.78 -10.32
CA PRO A 312 20.10 -12.85 -9.49
C PRO A 312 20.07 -12.50 -8.00
N GLY A 313 19.54 -13.40 -7.18
CA GLY A 313 19.37 -13.21 -5.73
C GLY A 313 18.11 -12.45 -5.33
N GLY A 314 17.25 -12.05 -6.30
CA GLY A 314 15.92 -11.54 -6.03
C GLY A 314 14.86 -12.63 -6.25
N LEU A 315 13.89 -12.74 -5.34
CA LEU A 315 12.75 -13.65 -5.43
C LEU A 315 11.48 -12.85 -5.67
N ALA A 316 10.87 -12.99 -6.86
CA ALA A 316 9.57 -12.40 -7.15
C ALA A 316 8.47 -13.14 -6.40
N LEU A 317 7.75 -12.42 -5.54
CA LEU A 317 6.63 -12.95 -4.76
C LEU A 317 5.31 -12.88 -5.57
N PHE A 318 5.14 -11.83 -6.35
CA PHE A 318 3.98 -11.63 -7.22
C PHE A 318 4.28 -10.63 -8.35
N GLU A 319 3.46 -10.68 -9.38
CA GLU A 319 3.42 -9.71 -10.47
C GLU A 319 1.96 -9.32 -10.76
N ILE A 320 1.67 -8.01 -10.78
CA ILE A 320 0.32 -7.47 -10.97
C ILE A 320 0.36 -6.45 -12.11
N PRO A 321 -0.40 -6.66 -13.21
CA PRO A 321 -0.53 -5.66 -14.28
C PRO A 321 -1.13 -4.35 -13.74
N LEU A 322 -0.66 -3.21 -14.25
CA LEU A 322 -1.18 -1.89 -13.88
C LEU A 322 -2.36 -1.50 -14.78
N ASP A 323 -3.51 -1.17 -14.17
CA ASP A 323 -4.71 -0.77 -14.90
C ASP A 323 -4.60 0.63 -15.56
N ASP A 324 -3.77 1.50 -14.99
CA ASP A 324 -3.53 2.87 -15.43
C ASP A 324 -2.31 3.04 -16.35
N ARG A 325 -1.49 1.98 -16.50
CA ARG A 325 -0.28 1.97 -17.35
C ARG A 325 -0.18 0.68 -18.17
N PRO A 326 -0.84 0.57 -19.33
CA PRO A 326 -0.75 -0.62 -20.19
C PRO A 326 0.69 -0.99 -20.54
N GLY A 327 1.03 -2.28 -20.47
CA GLY A 327 2.39 -2.79 -20.68
C GLY A 327 3.34 -2.60 -19.48
N TRP A 328 2.82 -2.19 -18.34
CA TRP A 328 3.54 -2.11 -17.08
C TRP A 328 2.95 -3.04 -16.03
N ARG A 329 3.79 -3.50 -15.12
CA ARG A 329 3.38 -4.31 -13.97
C ARG A 329 4.08 -3.88 -12.69
N ARG A 330 3.42 -4.12 -11.58
CA ARG A 330 4.03 -4.08 -10.25
C ARG A 330 4.61 -5.45 -9.95
N VAL A 331 5.89 -5.50 -9.61
CA VAL A 331 6.58 -6.70 -9.16
C VAL A 331 6.94 -6.54 -7.68
N GLY A 332 6.44 -7.46 -6.85
CA GLY A 332 6.89 -7.59 -5.46
C GLY A 332 8.11 -8.49 -5.40
N LEU A 333 9.24 -7.97 -4.95
CA LEU A 333 10.53 -8.65 -4.96
C LEU A 333 11.12 -8.71 -3.55
N ASN A 334 11.48 -9.91 -3.08
CA ASN A 334 12.32 -10.09 -1.90
C ASN A 334 13.78 -10.20 -2.29
N LEU A 335 14.67 -9.60 -1.52
CA LEU A 335 16.11 -9.69 -1.72
C LEU A 335 16.87 -9.44 -0.42
N LYS A 336 18.16 -9.81 -0.39
CA LYS A 336 19.04 -9.45 0.73
C LYS A 336 19.39 -7.98 0.70
N VAL A 337 19.36 -7.32 1.88
CA VAL A 337 19.62 -5.88 2.06
C VAL A 337 20.90 -5.39 1.36
N PRO A 338 22.06 -6.10 1.37
CA PRO A 338 23.25 -5.64 0.64
C PRO A 338 23.07 -5.50 -0.87
N ARG A 339 22.07 -6.15 -1.47
CA ARG A 339 21.75 -6.05 -2.89
C ARG A 339 20.80 -4.88 -3.22
N LEU A 340 20.18 -4.28 -2.22
CA LEU A 340 19.10 -3.29 -2.39
C LEU A 340 19.54 -2.09 -3.25
N LEU A 341 20.66 -1.44 -2.93
CA LEU A 341 21.11 -0.26 -3.67
C LEU A 341 21.55 -0.59 -5.10
N ALA A 342 22.09 -1.80 -5.33
CA ALA A 342 22.40 -2.26 -6.68
C ALA A 342 21.12 -2.49 -7.50
N LEU A 343 20.12 -3.17 -6.92
CA LEU A 343 18.81 -3.33 -7.55
C LEU A 343 18.20 -1.98 -7.95
N MET A 344 18.26 -0.99 -7.07
CA MET A 344 17.70 0.33 -7.36
C MET A 344 18.36 1.00 -8.57
N ARG A 345 19.68 0.86 -8.72
CA ARG A 345 20.42 1.35 -9.91
C ARG A 345 20.05 0.58 -11.16
N GLU A 346 20.05 -0.75 -11.09
CA GLU A 346 19.73 -1.65 -12.21
C GLU A 346 18.31 -1.42 -12.71
N THR A 347 17.34 -1.31 -11.80
CA THR A 347 15.93 -1.03 -12.14
C THR A 347 15.78 0.30 -12.88
N ARG A 348 16.42 1.37 -12.38
CA ARG A 348 16.39 2.68 -13.06
C ARG A 348 17.09 2.68 -14.40
N ALA A 349 18.25 2.03 -14.51
CA ALA A 349 18.98 1.89 -15.77
C ALA A 349 18.16 1.13 -16.81
N GLY A 350 17.35 0.16 -16.38
CA GLY A 350 16.39 -0.57 -17.22
C GLY A 350 15.09 0.20 -17.53
N GLY A 351 14.96 1.46 -17.10
CA GLY A 351 13.74 2.27 -17.29
C GLY A 351 12.57 1.88 -16.39
N GLY A 352 12.82 1.13 -15.31
CA GLY A 352 11.85 0.84 -14.26
C GLY A 352 11.90 1.87 -13.12
N GLU A 353 10.94 1.80 -12.24
CA GLU A 353 10.77 2.66 -11.06
C GLU A 353 10.78 1.81 -9.79
N ILE A 354 11.42 2.29 -8.71
CA ILE A 354 11.23 1.75 -7.36
C ILE A 354 9.96 2.40 -6.82
N GLU A 355 8.93 1.61 -6.60
CA GLU A 355 7.67 2.13 -6.07
C GLU A 355 7.75 2.31 -4.55
N HIS A 356 8.23 1.28 -3.85
CA HIS A 356 8.41 1.36 -2.40
C HIS A 356 9.42 0.33 -1.90
N VAL A 357 10.10 0.68 -0.79
CA VAL A 357 10.94 -0.21 0.01
C VAL A 357 10.27 -0.38 1.37
N TYR A 358 9.90 -1.62 1.72
CA TYR A 358 9.13 -1.92 2.93
C TYR A 358 10.06 -2.05 4.13
N ASP A 359 10.18 -0.96 4.87
CA ASP A 359 11.16 -0.71 5.91
C ASP A 359 10.80 -1.26 7.30
N TYR A 360 9.95 -2.27 7.36
CA TYR A 360 9.45 -2.98 8.57
C TYR A 360 8.43 -2.21 9.42
#